data_28f2234042bbe8390cb5f32c070f3923
#
_entry.id   28f2234042bbe8390cb5f32c070f3923
#
_cell.length_a   1.000
_cell.length_b   1.000
_cell.length_c   1.000
_cell.angle_alpha   90.00
_cell.angle_beta   90.00
_cell.angle_gamma   90.00
#
_symmetry.space_group_name_H-M   'P 1'
#
loop_
_entity.id
_entity.type
_entity.pdbx_description
1 polymer ?
#
loop_
_entity_poly.entity_id
_entity_poly.type
_entity_poly.pdbx_seq_one_letter_code
_entity_poly.pdbx_strand_id
1 'polypeptide(L)'
;YMLTMGVVKSIIPAIASTNALIAACCCNEAFKMVSFASQTMNCWHQYMGATGVNSLLIQYKKRDGCPVCSGKPVYIHLDATTSTLGDLRLLLKEAPHSFGDCSFRTAGATLYMNKPISLRKATEKNLTQKLCDLGIGINTEVYVTSEKLQVPLVVKISQ
;
A
#
# COMPACT_ATOMS: atom_id res chain seq x y z
N TYR A 1 20.30 -24.75 -19.47
CA TYR A 1 19.67 -23.42 -19.39
C TYR A 1 18.62 -23.34 -18.26
N MET A 2 17.61 -24.24 -18.23
CA MET A 2 16.54 -24.26 -17.21
C MET A 2 17.09 -24.46 -15.79
N LEU A 3 18.03 -25.41 -15.60
CA LEU A 3 18.70 -25.66 -14.32
C LEU A 3 19.50 -24.44 -13.86
N THR A 4 20.23 -23.80 -14.77
CA THR A 4 21.00 -22.58 -14.47
C THR A 4 20.10 -21.42 -14.04
N MET A 5 18.96 -21.24 -14.70
CA MET A 5 17.98 -20.23 -14.33
C MET A 5 17.33 -20.50 -12.98
N GLY A 6 17.06 -21.78 -12.64
CA GLY A 6 16.56 -22.16 -11.33
C GLY A 6 17.52 -21.80 -10.19
N VAL A 7 18.82 -22.05 -10.38
CA VAL A 7 19.84 -21.74 -9.38
C VAL A 7 20.06 -20.23 -9.26
N VAL A 8 20.22 -19.51 -10.38
CA VAL A 8 20.56 -18.07 -10.38
C VAL A 8 19.38 -17.19 -9.94
N LYS A 9 18.15 -17.56 -10.30
CA LYS A 9 16.95 -16.74 -10.00
C LYS A 9 16.03 -17.36 -8.94
N SER A 10 16.41 -18.50 -8.35
CA SER A 10 15.56 -19.24 -7.40
C SER A 10 14.15 -19.56 -7.96
N ILE A 11 14.06 -19.83 -9.27
CA ILE A 11 12.80 -20.11 -9.93
C ILE A 11 12.54 -21.61 -9.87
N ILE A 12 11.41 -21.98 -9.28
CA ILE A 12 10.86 -23.33 -9.36
C ILE A 12 10.02 -23.42 -10.64
N PRO A 13 10.33 -24.31 -11.59
CA PRO A 13 9.54 -24.47 -12.80
C PRO A 13 8.09 -24.87 -12.44
N ALA A 14 7.13 -24.12 -12.96
CA ALA A 14 5.73 -24.43 -12.75
C ALA A 14 5.26 -25.54 -13.70
N ILE A 15 4.39 -26.43 -13.20
CA ILE A 15 3.79 -27.50 -13.99
C ILE A 15 2.63 -26.92 -14.80
N ALA A 16 2.61 -27.17 -16.12
CA ALA A 16 1.61 -26.59 -17.03
C ALA A 16 0.17 -26.94 -16.65
N SER A 17 -0.10 -28.17 -16.23
CA SER A 17 -1.43 -28.61 -15.80
C SER A 17 -1.91 -27.88 -14.54
N THR A 18 -1.03 -27.70 -13.57
CA THR A 18 -1.34 -26.92 -12.34
C THR A 18 -1.62 -25.46 -12.67
N ASN A 19 -0.82 -24.85 -13.55
CA ASN A 19 -1.05 -23.48 -13.99
C ASN A 19 -2.40 -23.33 -14.71
N ALA A 20 -2.75 -24.27 -15.59
CA ALA A 20 -4.03 -24.25 -16.30
C ALA A 20 -5.21 -24.36 -15.32
N LEU A 21 -5.12 -25.23 -14.32
CA LEU A 21 -6.14 -25.39 -13.30
C LEU A 21 -6.32 -24.11 -12.48
N ILE A 22 -5.22 -23.54 -11.99
CA ILE A 22 -5.28 -22.31 -11.19
C ILE A 22 -5.78 -21.13 -12.05
N ALA A 23 -5.38 -21.03 -13.32
CA ALA A 23 -5.91 -20.02 -14.22
C ALA A 23 -7.43 -20.16 -14.41
N ALA A 24 -7.95 -21.39 -14.58
CA ALA A 24 -9.39 -21.64 -14.65
C ALA A 24 -10.12 -21.21 -13.36
N CYS A 25 -9.53 -21.48 -12.19
CA CYS A 25 -10.07 -21.02 -10.91
C CYS A 25 -10.10 -19.47 -10.83
N CYS A 26 -9.03 -18.80 -11.26
CA CYS A 26 -9.01 -17.34 -11.31
C CYS A 26 -10.08 -16.77 -12.24
N CYS A 27 -10.26 -17.37 -13.41
CA CYS A 27 -11.32 -16.96 -14.34
C CYS A 27 -12.72 -17.14 -13.74
N ASN A 28 -12.95 -18.25 -13.03
CA ASN A 28 -14.23 -18.49 -12.35
C ASN A 28 -14.51 -17.42 -11.28
N GLU A 29 -13.53 -17.06 -10.47
CA GLU A 29 -13.68 -15.98 -9.48
C GLU A 29 -13.85 -14.60 -10.12
N ALA A 30 -13.14 -14.33 -11.23
CA ALA A 30 -13.34 -13.10 -12.01
C ALA A 30 -14.76 -13.04 -12.60
N PHE A 31 -15.29 -14.16 -13.09
CA PHE A 31 -16.67 -14.23 -13.57
C PHE A 31 -17.69 -13.91 -12.49
N LYS A 32 -17.49 -14.41 -11.26
CA LYS A 32 -18.34 -14.04 -10.10
C LYS A 32 -18.31 -12.54 -9.81
N MET A 33 -17.13 -11.89 -9.95
CA MET A 33 -17.04 -10.43 -9.80
C MET A 33 -17.88 -9.68 -10.84
N VAL A 34 -17.72 -10.05 -12.11
CA VAL A 34 -18.40 -9.37 -13.22
C VAL A 34 -19.92 -9.61 -13.18
N SER A 35 -20.35 -10.78 -12.71
CA SER A 35 -21.78 -11.15 -12.58
C SER A 35 -22.41 -10.67 -11.27
N PHE A 36 -21.74 -9.83 -10.49
CA PHE A 36 -22.19 -9.33 -9.18
C PHE A 36 -22.46 -10.42 -8.12
N ALA A 37 -21.87 -11.61 -8.30
CA ALA A 37 -21.93 -12.72 -7.34
C ALA A 37 -20.71 -12.75 -6.40
N SER A 38 -20.13 -11.60 -6.10
CA SER A 38 -18.90 -11.46 -5.30
C SER A 38 -18.99 -12.04 -3.88
N GLN A 39 -20.19 -12.15 -3.33
CA GLN A 39 -20.42 -12.75 -2.00
C GLN A 39 -20.02 -14.24 -1.95
N THR A 40 -19.98 -14.93 -3.09
CA THR A 40 -19.61 -16.35 -3.19
C THR A 40 -18.16 -16.56 -3.60
N MET A 41 -17.35 -15.51 -3.65
CA MET A 41 -15.93 -15.60 -4.04
C MET A 41 -15.10 -16.31 -2.99
N ASN A 42 -14.13 -17.11 -3.46
CA ASN A 42 -13.13 -17.74 -2.62
C ASN A 42 -11.83 -16.95 -2.68
N CYS A 43 -11.30 -16.54 -1.52
CA CYS A 43 -10.09 -15.72 -1.44
C CYS A 43 -8.80 -16.53 -1.53
N TRP A 44 -8.88 -17.83 -1.28
CA TRP A 44 -7.75 -18.73 -1.27
C TRP A 44 -8.12 -20.08 -1.90
N HIS A 45 -7.29 -20.52 -2.83
CA HIS A 45 -7.41 -21.85 -3.44
C HIS A 45 -6.05 -22.54 -3.39
N GLN A 46 -6.00 -23.67 -2.70
CA GLN A 46 -4.85 -24.54 -2.64
C GLN A 46 -5.17 -25.84 -3.40
N TYR A 47 -4.33 -26.18 -4.37
CA TYR A 47 -4.42 -27.42 -5.13
C TYR A 47 -3.23 -28.30 -4.86
N MET A 48 -3.46 -29.56 -4.51
CA MET A 48 -2.45 -30.58 -4.34
C MET A 48 -2.80 -31.79 -5.20
N GLY A 49 -2.03 -32.02 -6.26
CA GLY A 49 -2.25 -33.08 -7.25
C GLY A 49 -1.29 -34.27 -7.15
N ALA A 50 -0.42 -34.31 -6.12
CA ALA A 50 0.61 -35.36 -6.01
C ALA A 50 0.04 -36.75 -5.67
N THR A 51 -1.00 -36.79 -4.84
CA THR A 51 -1.60 -38.05 -4.34
C THR A 51 -3.08 -38.20 -4.68
N GLY A 52 -3.55 -37.43 -5.65
CA GLY A 52 -4.95 -37.33 -6.04
C GLY A 52 -5.37 -35.88 -6.19
N VAL A 53 -6.62 -35.64 -6.57
CA VAL A 53 -7.15 -34.29 -6.72
C VAL A 53 -7.63 -33.80 -5.34
N ASN A 54 -6.78 -33.05 -4.66
CA ASN A 54 -7.12 -32.40 -3.41
C ASN A 54 -7.21 -30.89 -3.62
N SER A 55 -8.35 -30.31 -3.32
CA SER A 55 -8.61 -28.89 -3.46
C SER A 55 -9.19 -28.33 -2.17
N LEU A 56 -8.54 -27.30 -1.62
CA LEU A 56 -8.98 -26.59 -0.44
C LEU A 56 -9.34 -25.16 -0.80
N LEU A 57 -10.56 -24.76 -0.50
CA LEU A 57 -11.09 -23.42 -0.71
C LEU A 57 -11.34 -22.75 0.63
N ILE A 58 -10.81 -21.56 0.83
CA ILE A 58 -10.94 -20.81 2.08
C ILE A 58 -11.43 -19.40 1.77
N GLN A 59 -12.38 -18.94 2.56
CA GLN A 59 -12.79 -17.54 2.58
C GLN A 59 -12.14 -16.84 3.76
N TYR A 60 -11.24 -15.91 3.46
CA TYR A 60 -10.67 -15.04 4.48
C TYR A 60 -11.58 -13.85 4.73
N LYS A 61 -11.88 -13.60 6.00
CA LYS A 61 -12.50 -12.34 6.41
C LYS A 61 -11.44 -11.24 6.48
N LYS A 62 -11.84 -10.01 6.14
CA LYS A 62 -10.99 -8.83 6.35
C LYS A 62 -10.60 -8.73 7.83
N ARG A 63 -9.31 -8.62 8.11
CA ARG A 63 -8.80 -8.41 9.47
C ARG A 63 -8.98 -6.95 9.86
N ASP A 64 -9.62 -6.65 10.99
CA ASP A 64 -9.93 -5.29 11.44
C ASP A 64 -8.65 -4.43 11.64
N GLY A 65 -7.56 -5.01 12.08
CA GLY A 65 -6.28 -4.32 12.25
C GLY A 65 -5.28 -4.56 11.11
N CYS A 66 -5.72 -4.87 9.88
CA CYS A 66 -4.79 -5.10 8.78
C CYS A 66 -4.04 -3.82 8.39
N PRO A 67 -2.70 -3.78 8.46
CA PRO A 67 -1.95 -2.55 8.14
C PRO A 67 -2.08 -2.13 6.68
N VAL A 68 -2.49 -3.03 5.79
CA VAL A 68 -2.61 -2.76 4.35
C VAL A 68 -4.02 -2.31 3.96
N CYS A 69 -5.05 -3.02 4.41
CA CYS A 69 -6.41 -2.80 3.90
C CYS A 69 -7.40 -2.24 4.93
N SER A 70 -7.03 -2.16 6.21
CA SER A 70 -7.87 -1.54 7.25
C SER A 70 -7.42 -0.13 7.61
N GLY A 71 -6.43 0.42 6.91
CA GLY A 71 -5.90 1.75 7.15
C GLY A 71 -7.00 2.81 7.04
N LYS A 72 -7.55 3.19 8.20
CA LYS A 72 -8.36 4.40 8.29
C LYS A 72 -7.39 5.57 8.11
N PRO A 73 -7.72 6.58 7.29
CA PRO A 73 -6.90 7.76 7.22
C PRO A 73 -6.82 8.41 8.60
N VAL A 74 -5.65 8.90 8.95
CA VAL A 74 -5.48 9.72 10.16
C VAL A 74 -5.88 11.13 9.79
N TYR A 75 -6.84 11.66 10.52
CA TYR A 75 -7.26 13.04 10.35
C TYR A 75 -6.41 13.94 11.23
N ILE A 76 -5.83 14.97 10.63
CA ILE A 76 -5.03 15.97 11.30
C ILE A 76 -5.70 17.32 11.11
N HIS A 77 -5.97 17.99 12.23
CA HIS A 77 -6.52 19.33 12.24
C HIS A 77 -5.39 20.34 11.98
N LEU A 78 -5.33 20.85 10.76
CA LEU A 78 -4.41 21.88 10.31
C LEU A 78 -5.10 22.78 9.31
N ASP A 79 -4.86 24.07 9.41
CA ASP A 79 -5.32 25.02 8.41
C ASP A 79 -4.36 24.98 7.20
N ALA A 80 -4.84 24.49 6.07
CA ALA A 80 -4.06 24.36 4.85
C ALA A 80 -3.58 25.71 4.28
N THR A 81 -4.23 26.82 4.64
CA THR A 81 -3.89 28.17 4.15
C THR A 81 -2.76 28.82 4.91
N THR A 82 -2.62 28.49 6.18
CA THR A 82 -1.61 29.10 7.08
C THR A 82 -0.44 28.17 7.38
N SER A 83 -0.71 26.86 7.48
CA SER A 83 0.29 25.86 7.88
C SER A 83 1.19 25.45 6.72
N THR A 84 2.44 25.12 7.03
CA THR A 84 3.46 24.66 6.11
C THR A 84 3.59 23.12 6.14
N LEU A 85 4.27 22.56 5.13
CA LEU A 85 4.62 21.13 5.13
C LEU A 85 5.56 20.78 6.30
N GLY A 86 6.36 21.75 6.74
CA GLY A 86 7.22 21.64 7.93
C GLY A 86 6.43 21.45 9.21
N ASP A 87 5.32 22.17 9.38
CA ASP A 87 4.44 22.06 10.56
C ASP A 87 3.79 20.68 10.61
N LEU A 88 3.32 20.18 9.47
CA LEU A 88 2.80 18.81 9.36
C LEU A 88 3.87 17.77 9.74
N ARG A 89 5.11 17.98 9.31
CA ARG A 89 6.23 17.10 9.67
C ARG A 89 6.50 17.10 11.16
N LEU A 90 6.52 18.27 11.82
CA LEU A 90 6.73 18.40 13.25
C LEU A 90 5.63 17.71 14.04
N LEU A 91 4.37 17.92 13.66
CA LEU A 91 3.21 17.29 14.29
C LEU A 91 3.27 15.76 14.26
N LEU A 92 3.68 15.19 13.12
CA LEU A 92 3.83 13.74 13.00
C LEU A 92 5.07 13.18 13.71
N LYS A 93 6.07 14.02 13.96
CA LYS A 93 7.29 13.66 14.70
C LYS A 93 7.07 13.64 16.20
N GLU A 94 6.21 14.51 16.71
CA GLU A 94 5.89 14.65 18.12
C GLU A 94 4.82 13.66 18.60
N ALA A 95 4.61 13.61 19.92
CA ALA A 95 3.51 12.84 20.50
C ALA A 95 2.15 13.49 20.11
N PRO A 96 1.09 12.69 19.87
CA PRO A 96 0.98 11.25 20.11
C PRO A 96 1.51 10.35 18.98
N HIS A 97 1.85 10.90 17.81
CA HIS A 97 2.13 10.11 16.61
C HIS A 97 3.53 9.47 16.64
N SER A 98 4.57 10.24 16.97
CA SER A 98 5.96 9.78 17.14
C SER A 98 6.53 8.95 15.99
N PHE A 99 6.14 9.23 14.74
CA PHE A 99 6.56 8.46 13.57
C PHE A 99 8.02 8.70 13.15
N GLY A 100 8.68 9.70 13.75
CA GLY A 100 10.07 10.05 13.43
C GLY A 100 10.18 10.86 12.14
N ASP A 101 11.25 10.61 11.37
CA ASP A 101 11.46 11.35 10.13
C ASP A 101 10.59 10.76 9.01
N CYS A 102 9.65 11.55 8.55
CA CYS A 102 8.66 11.19 7.54
C CYS A 102 9.00 11.75 6.16
N SER A 103 8.60 11.02 5.14
CA SER A 103 8.54 11.47 3.75
C SER A 103 7.08 11.62 3.33
N PHE A 104 6.78 12.58 2.47
CA PHE A 104 5.44 12.96 2.07
C PHE A 104 5.27 12.90 0.57
N ARG A 105 4.18 12.31 0.11
CA ARG A 105 3.76 12.32 -1.28
C ARG A 105 2.23 12.41 -1.39
N THR A 106 1.75 12.95 -2.49
CA THR A 106 0.37 12.84 -2.95
C THR A 106 0.28 11.81 -4.07
N ALA A 107 -0.92 11.55 -4.57
CA ALA A 107 -1.11 10.64 -5.71
C ALA A 107 -0.34 11.09 -6.97
N GLY A 108 -0.15 12.40 -7.17
CA GLY A 108 0.48 12.97 -8.37
C GLY A 108 1.92 13.49 -8.17
N ALA A 109 2.37 13.71 -6.94
CA ALA A 109 3.66 14.36 -6.70
C ALA A 109 4.35 13.90 -5.42
N THR A 110 5.69 13.93 -5.45
CA THR A 110 6.53 13.78 -4.26
C THR A 110 6.75 15.16 -3.65
N LEU A 111 6.27 15.35 -2.43
CA LEU A 111 6.36 16.63 -1.73
C LEU A 111 7.70 16.78 -0.99
N TYR A 112 8.06 15.75 -0.23
CA TYR A 112 9.32 15.70 0.51
C TYR A 112 9.79 14.27 0.69
N MET A 113 11.07 14.02 0.47
CA MET A 113 11.72 12.72 0.69
C MET A 113 12.86 12.86 1.69
N ASN A 114 12.81 12.05 2.76
CA ASN A 114 13.90 12.04 3.75
C ASN A 114 15.13 11.27 3.27
N LYS A 115 14.93 10.23 2.47
CA LYS A 115 15.99 9.40 1.84
C LYS A 115 15.66 9.13 0.38
N PRO A 116 16.66 9.06 -0.53
CA PRO A 116 18.09 9.32 -0.36
C PRO A 116 18.42 10.83 -0.22
N ILE A 117 19.64 11.14 0.20
CA ILE A 117 20.10 12.52 0.48
C ILE A 117 19.95 13.46 -0.73
N SER A 118 20.12 12.94 -1.96
CA SER A 118 19.93 13.71 -3.18
C SER A 118 18.51 14.24 -3.33
N LEU A 119 17.50 13.40 -3.09
CA LEU A 119 16.09 13.78 -3.14
C LEU A 119 15.69 14.65 -1.95
N ARG A 120 16.29 14.41 -0.79
CA ARG A 120 16.07 15.28 0.37
C ARG A 120 16.43 16.72 0.05
N LYS A 121 17.64 16.96 -0.44
CA LYS A 121 18.10 18.33 -0.82
C LYS A 121 17.21 18.97 -1.89
N ALA A 122 16.77 18.17 -2.87
CA ALA A 122 15.91 18.68 -3.94
C ALA A 122 14.50 19.07 -3.44
N THR A 123 13.98 18.39 -2.44
CA THR A 123 12.61 18.58 -1.92
C THR A 123 12.54 19.38 -0.62
N GLU A 124 13.68 19.72 0.01
CA GLU A 124 13.75 20.42 1.29
C GLU A 124 13.09 21.81 1.22
N LYS A 125 13.18 22.48 0.07
CA LYS A 125 12.52 23.77 -0.18
C LYS A 125 10.99 23.73 0.00
N ASN A 126 10.38 22.58 -0.20
CA ASN A 126 8.93 22.43 -0.07
C ASN A 126 8.47 22.45 1.39
N LEU A 127 9.37 22.21 2.35
CA LEU A 127 9.03 22.25 3.79
C LEU A 127 8.59 23.63 4.27
N THR A 128 9.05 24.69 3.62
CA THR A 128 8.68 26.07 3.94
C THR A 128 7.46 26.56 3.16
N GLN A 129 6.98 25.78 2.21
CA GLN A 129 5.80 26.13 1.42
C GLN A 129 4.52 25.78 2.17
N LYS A 130 3.48 26.57 1.93
CA LYS A 130 2.15 26.32 2.48
C LYS A 130 1.54 25.07 1.87
N LEU A 131 0.70 24.40 2.65
CA LEU A 131 0.01 23.20 2.20
C LEU A 131 -0.86 23.46 0.96
N CYS A 132 -1.56 24.60 0.92
CA CYS A 132 -2.37 24.99 -0.24
C CYS A 132 -1.54 25.16 -1.52
N ASP A 133 -0.32 25.72 -1.45
CA ASP A 133 0.56 25.95 -2.60
C ASP A 133 1.09 24.60 -3.16
N LEU A 134 1.18 23.59 -2.31
CA LEU A 134 1.53 22.21 -2.67
C LEU A 134 0.33 21.38 -3.15
N GLY A 135 -0.84 22.00 -3.30
CA GLY A 135 -2.07 21.33 -3.73
C GLY A 135 -2.72 20.44 -2.67
N ILE A 136 -2.38 20.66 -1.39
CA ILE A 136 -2.96 19.94 -0.27
C ILE A 136 -4.10 20.77 0.31
N GLY A 137 -5.32 20.37 -0.01
CA GLY A 137 -6.54 20.96 0.54
C GLY A 137 -7.22 20.04 1.55
N ILE A 138 -8.42 20.43 1.96
CA ILE A 138 -9.29 19.64 2.84
C ILE A 138 -9.59 18.29 2.16
N ASN A 139 -9.49 17.19 2.93
CA ASN A 139 -9.67 15.81 2.46
C ASN A 139 -8.65 15.31 1.42
N THR A 140 -7.64 16.09 1.06
CA THR A 140 -6.56 15.59 0.20
C THR A 140 -5.78 14.49 0.91
N GLU A 141 -5.55 13.39 0.20
CA GLU A 141 -4.79 12.26 0.74
C GLU A 141 -3.29 12.51 0.61
N VAL A 142 -2.63 12.55 1.75
CA VAL A 142 -1.17 12.63 1.85
C VAL A 142 -0.64 11.29 2.35
N TYR A 143 0.18 10.65 1.55
CA TYR A 143 0.83 9.40 1.90
C TYR A 143 2.11 9.69 2.66
N VAL A 144 2.15 9.22 3.89
CA VAL A 144 3.29 9.41 4.80
C VAL A 144 4.05 8.09 4.92
N THR A 145 5.34 8.12 4.67
CA THR A 145 6.24 6.98 4.86
C THR A 145 7.33 7.31 5.86
N SER A 146 7.62 6.38 6.75
CA SER A 146 8.69 6.49 7.76
C SER A 146 9.31 5.12 7.99
N GLU A 147 10.53 5.08 8.51
CA GLU A 147 11.20 3.83 8.91
C GLU A 147 10.45 3.07 10.02
N LYS A 148 9.67 3.77 10.82
CA LYS A 148 8.84 3.17 11.88
C LYS A 148 7.53 2.60 11.37
N LEU A 149 7.12 2.95 10.16
CA LEU A 149 5.87 2.50 9.55
C LEU A 149 6.12 1.33 8.61
N GLN A 150 5.46 0.21 8.82
CA GLN A 150 5.54 -0.94 7.91
C GLN A 150 4.83 -0.69 6.58
N VAL A 151 3.83 0.19 6.59
CA VAL A 151 2.99 0.53 5.43
C VAL A 151 2.81 2.05 5.40
N PRO A 152 2.71 2.67 4.22
CA PRO A 152 2.41 4.10 4.12
C PRO A 152 1.13 4.45 4.86
N LEU A 153 1.17 5.48 5.69
CA LEU A 153 0.02 6.01 6.37
C LEU A 153 -0.67 7.02 5.48
N VAL A 154 -2.00 6.95 5.40
CA VAL A 154 -2.79 7.97 4.72
C VAL A 154 -3.22 9.01 5.74
N VAL A 155 -2.83 10.25 5.51
CA VAL A 155 -3.20 11.41 6.32
C VAL A 155 -4.16 12.29 5.52
N LYS A 156 -5.24 12.73 6.14
CA LYS A 156 -6.18 13.72 5.59
C LYS A 156 -6.21 14.94 6.49
N ILE A 157 -6.18 16.11 5.87
CA ILE A 157 -6.30 17.37 6.61
C ILE A 157 -7.78 17.67 6.79
N SER A 158 -8.16 17.94 8.03
CA SER A 158 -9.47 18.43 8.43
C SER A 158 -9.34 19.81 9.06
N GLN A 159 -10.32 20.64 8.86
CA GLN A 159 -10.47 21.91 9.57
C GLN A 159 -10.99 21.68 10.97
#